data_b805e2258412d68c9198531ecebc6928
#
_entry.id   b805e2258412d68c9198531ecebc6928
#
_cell.length_a   1.000
_cell.length_b   1.000
_cell.length_c   1.000
_cell.angle_alpha   90.00
_cell.angle_beta   90.00
_cell.angle_gamma   90.00
#
_symmetry.space_group_name_H-M   'P 1'
#
loop_
_entity.id
_entity.type
_entity.pdbx_description
1 polymer ?
#
loop_
_entity_poly.entity_id
_entity_poly.type
_entity_poly.pdbx_seq_one_letter_code
_entity_poly.pdbx_strand_id
1 'polypeptide(L)' 'MLVQTTRFGPVDVDESRLLEFPAGLLGFSRARRFALLQPDDRGVFFWLQSIESADVAFVVTDP' A
#
# COMPACT_ATOMS: atom_id res chain seq x y z
N MET A 1 13.19 -1.52 1.55
CA MET A 1 12.75 -0.92 0.28
C MET A 1 12.05 0.39 0.54
N LEU A 2 12.42 1.44 -0.17
CA LEU A 2 11.83 2.77 0.02
C LEU A 2 10.63 2.92 -0.92
N VAL A 3 9.48 3.23 -0.36
CA VAL A 3 8.24 3.43 -1.12
C VAL A 3 7.83 4.89 -1.01
N GLN A 4 7.60 5.52 -2.15
CA GLN A 4 7.14 6.91 -2.18
C GLN A 4 5.63 6.94 -2.03
N THR A 5 5.14 7.72 -1.06
CA THR A 5 3.71 7.91 -0.86
C THR A 5 3.39 9.40 -0.78
N THR A 6 2.27 9.78 -1.35
CA THR A 6 1.79 11.16 -1.25
C THR A 6 1.34 11.48 0.16
N ARG A 7 0.74 10.50 0.83
CA ARG A 7 0.14 10.70 2.17
C ARG A 7 1.17 10.75 3.28
N PHE A 8 2.18 9.88 3.22
CA PHE A 8 3.15 9.72 4.31
C PHE A 8 4.58 10.08 3.89
N GLY A 9 4.78 10.53 2.67
CA GLY A 9 6.12 10.76 2.14
C GLY A 9 6.85 9.44 1.89
N PRO A 10 8.18 9.45 1.89
CA PRO A 10 8.94 8.21 1.72
C PRO A 10 8.82 7.33 2.95
N VAL A 11 8.51 6.05 2.72
CA VAL A 11 8.34 5.06 3.79
C VAL A 11 9.23 3.86 3.49
N ASP A 12 10.00 3.42 4.48
CA ASP A 12 10.81 2.23 4.37
C ASP A 12 9.94 1.01 4.69
N VAL A 13 9.79 0.11 3.73
CA VAL A 13 8.90 -1.05 3.84
C VAL A 13 9.71 -2.32 3.69
N ASP A 14 9.43 -3.31 4.55
CA ASP A 14 9.98 -4.64 4.42
C ASP A 14 9.37 -5.30 3.18
N GLU A 15 10.22 -5.91 2.36
CA GLU A 15 9.75 -6.55 1.12
C GLU A 15 8.76 -7.68 1.38
N SER A 16 8.80 -8.30 2.57
CA SER A 16 7.83 -9.33 2.95
C SER A 16 6.41 -8.79 3.09
N ARG A 17 6.25 -7.47 3.15
CA ARG A 17 4.94 -6.84 3.26
C ARG A 17 4.37 -6.37 1.92
N LEU A 18 5.03 -6.71 0.84
CA LEU A 18 4.55 -6.38 -0.50
C LEU A 18 3.51 -7.39 -0.94
N LEU A 19 2.43 -6.89 -1.53
CA LEU A 19 1.37 -7.71 -2.10
C LEU A 19 1.31 -7.45 -3.60
N GLU A 20 1.13 -8.50 -4.36
CA GLU A 20 1.06 -8.40 -5.81
C GLU A 20 -0.30 -8.83 -6.32
N PHE A 21 -0.89 -8.00 -7.17
CA PHE A 21 -2.14 -8.28 -7.84
C PHE A 21 -1.88 -8.30 -9.35
N PRO A 22 -1.66 -9.48 -9.95
CA PRO A 22 -1.21 -9.55 -11.34
C PRO A 22 -2.13 -8.88 -12.34
N ALA A 23 -3.43 -8.80 -12.04
CA ALA A 23 -4.40 -8.15 -12.92
C ALA A 23 -4.70 -6.71 -12.50
N GLY A 24 -3.99 -6.19 -11.51
CA GLY A 24 -4.29 -4.88 -10.94
C GLY A 24 -5.36 -4.98 -9.86
N LEU A 25 -5.72 -3.84 -9.27
CA LEU A 25 -6.66 -3.80 -8.16
C LEU A 25 -7.71 -2.72 -8.41
N LEU A 26 -8.98 -3.07 -8.28
CA LEU A 26 -10.12 -2.16 -8.34
C LEU A 26 -10.10 -1.24 -9.56
N GLY A 27 -9.82 -1.80 -10.73
CA GLY A 27 -9.79 -1.04 -11.98
C GLY A 27 -8.48 -0.33 -12.27
N PHE A 28 -7.52 -0.37 -11.35
CA PHE A 28 -6.19 0.20 -11.55
C PHE A 28 -5.26 -0.87 -12.13
N SER A 29 -5.34 -1.09 -13.44
CA SER A 29 -4.61 -2.19 -14.08
C SER A 29 -3.09 -2.04 -14.00
N ARG A 30 -2.58 -0.82 -13.77
CA ARG A 30 -1.16 -0.57 -13.62
C ARG A 30 -0.68 -0.66 -12.18
N ALA A 31 -1.59 -0.58 -11.22
CA ALA A 31 -1.25 -0.69 -9.81
C ALA A 31 -1.31 -2.15 -9.41
N ARG A 32 -0.19 -2.85 -9.53
CA ARG A 32 -0.10 -4.29 -9.31
C ARG A 32 0.58 -4.65 -8.02
N ARG A 33 1.49 -3.81 -7.53
CA ARG A 33 2.21 -4.08 -6.30
C ARG A 33 1.86 -3.04 -5.27
N PHE A 34 1.60 -3.51 -4.06
CA PHE A 34 1.18 -2.66 -2.96
C PHE A 34 1.97 -2.99 -1.71
N ALA A 35 2.18 -2.00 -0.87
CA ALA A 35 2.74 -2.17 0.45
C ALA A 35 1.63 -2.02 1.49
N LEU A 36 1.61 -2.92 2.45
CA LEU A 36 0.66 -2.83 3.56
C LEU A 36 1.28 -1.97 4.66
N LEU A 37 0.68 -0.81 4.90
CA LEU A 37 1.18 0.15 5.88
C LEU A 37 0.21 0.21 7.05
N GLN A 38 0.78 0.24 8.26
CA GLN A 38 0.00 0.40 9.48
C GLN A 38 0.49 1.65 10.20
N PRO A 39 -0.16 2.82 9.94
CA PRO A 39 0.34 4.09 10.47
C PRO A 39 0.16 4.27 11.97
N ASP A 40 -0.70 3.45 12.60
CA ASP A 40 -0.86 3.51 14.06
C ASP A 40 -0.68 2.12 14.67
N ASP A 41 -0.50 2.07 16.00
CA ASP A 41 -0.26 0.83 16.73
C ASP A 41 -1.53 0.09 17.10
N ARG A 42 -2.68 0.66 16.82
CA ARG A 42 -3.96 0.10 17.29
C ARG A 42 -4.42 -1.10 16.47
N GLY A 43 -3.88 -1.27 15.27
CA GLY A 43 -4.25 -2.37 14.41
C GLY A 43 -5.68 -2.30 13.90
N VAL A 44 -6.28 -1.10 13.91
CA VAL A 44 -7.68 -0.92 13.52
C VAL A 44 -7.83 -0.91 12.01
N PHE A 45 -6.88 -0.30 11.31
CA PHE A 45 -6.91 -0.26 9.86
C PHE A 45 -5.50 -0.19 9.30
N PHE A 46 -5.42 -0.55 8.01
CA PHE A 46 -4.17 -0.55 7.26
C PHE A 46 -4.36 0.26 5.99
N TRP A 47 -3.24 0.76 5.45
CA TRP A 47 -3.23 1.39 4.14
C TRP A 47 -2.57 0.44 3.15
N LEU A 48 -3.24 0.23 2.03
CA LEU A 48 -2.70 -0.54 0.92
C LEU A 48 -2.16 0.48 -0.09
N GLN A 49 -0.87 0.74 -0.02
CA GLN A 49 -0.21 1.79 -0.78
C GLN A 49 0.39 1.22 -2.06
N SER A 50 0.04 1.82 -3.20
CA SER A 50 0.62 1.41 -4.48
C SER A 50 2.12 1.73 -4.52
N ILE A 51 2.90 0.79 -5.06
CA ILE A 51 4.33 0.99 -5.31
C ILE A 51 4.51 1.83 -6.59
N GLU A 52 3.69 1.58 -7.60
CA GLU A 52 3.81 2.23 -8.91
C GLU A 52 3.29 3.67 -8.93
N SER A 53 2.29 3.96 -8.09
CA SER A 53 1.63 5.28 -8.08
C SER A 53 1.56 5.79 -6.65
N ALA A 54 2.35 6.81 -6.33
CA ALA A 54 2.47 7.33 -4.97
C ALA A 54 1.16 7.88 -4.40
N ASP A 55 0.23 8.30 -5.26
CA ASP A 55 -1.03 8.88 -4.85
C ASP A 55 -2.19 7.86 -4.77
N VAL A 56 -1.94 6.59 -5.09
CA VAL A 56 -2.97 5.56 -5.04
C VAL A 56 -2.81 4.74 -3.76
N ALA A 57 -3.82 4.80 -2.91
CA ALA A 57 -3.83 4.05 -1.65
C ALA A 57 -5.27 3.75 -1.25
N PHE A 58 -5.46 2.62 -0.59
CA PHE A 58 -6.78 2.16 -0.12
C PHE A 58 -6.71 1.86 1.36
N VAL A 59 -7.79 2.20 2.07
CA VAL A 59 -7.92 1.84 3.48
C VAL A 59 -8.52 0.45 3.59
N VAL A 60 -7.90 -0.40 4.39
CA VAL A 60 -8.35 -1.77 4.64
C VAL A 60 -8.58 -1.92 6.13
N THR A 61 -9.77 -2.39 6.49
CA THR A 61 -10.13 -2.60 7.90
C THR A 61 -10.51 -4.06 8.12
N ASP A 62 -10.40 -4.50 9.36
CA ASP A 62 -10.91 -5.81 9.73
C ASP A 62 -12.43 -5.83 9.61
N PRO A 63 -12.98 -6.92 9.08
CA PRO A 63 -14.43 -7.07 8.98
C PRO A 63 -15.10 -7.24 10.35
#